data_acce39df6fc33b083cd33ff66c1d62c9
#
_entry.id   acce39df6fc33b083cd33ff66c1d62c9
#
_cell.length_a   1.000
_cell.length_b   1.000
_cell.length_c   1.000
_cell.angle_alpha   90.00
_cell.angle_beta   90.00
_cell.angle_gamma   90.00
#
_symmetry.space_group_name_H-M   'P 1'
#
loop_
_entity.id
_entity.type
_entity.pdbx_description
1 polymer ?
#
loop_
_entity_poly.entity_id
_entity_poly.type
_entity_poly.pdbx_seq_one_letter_code
_entity_poly.pdbx_strand_id
1 'polypeptide(L)'
;MMRAGLRPFLIVGLSLLLPLRAESHGLEFKGLISTWASGRFDKKIQPVWSLRFVPEFAFSFKAGGSITIDAEVSANSFGTARFFSGSGIPPKVEIKSYRAWLRISTSQFEARAGLQKINFGSASLLRPLMWFDSIDPRDPLQITDGVYALLLRYYTVSNANFWIWGMYGNDKTRGWDIAPPDKKSPEFGGRVQVPLGSGELAATYHHRRVDLNPVLPVPAPEPLPSIPEDRVGLDGKWDIGVGVWFEGTLIRQKTTLVPQPWRRSFNVGLDYTFGLGNGLNALAEHFWLESSAKVFGPGSGTSFSALLLRYPVGLLDEVTGIFYYDWKNENAYRFLNWQRTYDRLTFNLILFWNPEEFLVFRGQGGADSFAGKGFEFLLAYHF
;
A
#
# COMPACT_ATOMS: atom_id res chain seq x y z
N MET A 1 37.46 32.41 -5.86
CA MET A 1 36.59 32.98 -6.90
C MET A 1 36.05 31.83 -7.74
N MET A 2 34.84 31.41 -7.48
CA MET A 2 33.96 30.79 -8.48
C MET A 2 32.58 30.65 -7.85
N ARG A 3 31.69 31.57 -8.23
CA ARG A 3 30.24 31.53 -7.92
C ARG A 3 29.61 30.48 -8.84
N ALA A 4 29.17 29.36 -8.30
CA ALA A 4 28.32 28.43 -9.02
C ALA A 4 26.88 28.65 -8.61
N GLY A 5 26.06 28.97 -9.60
CA GLY A 5 24.73 29.53 -9.52
C GLY A 5 23.68 28.61 -8.93
N LEU A 6 23.00 29.15 -7.95
CA LEU A 6 21.66 28.74 -7.56
C LEU A 6 20.65 29.32 -8.57
N ARG A 7 20.31 28.58 -9.60
CA ARG A 7 19.16 28.81 -10.50
C ARG A 7 18.84 27.51 -11.23
N PRO A 8 17.60 27.10 -11.44
CA PRO A 8 16.28 27.72 -11.30
C PRO A 8 15.17 26.73 -10.83
N PHE A 9 15.20 26.27 -9.59
CA PHE A 9 14.15 25.36 -9.10
C PHE A 9 12.95 26.04 -8.43
N LEU A 10 12.98 27.37 -8.26
CA LEU A 10 11.96 28.08 -7.46
C LEU A 10 10.85 28.76 -8.29
N ILE A 11 10.89 28.73 -9.62
CA ILE A 11 9.94 29.51 -10.46
C ILE A 11 8.84 28.66 -11.11
N VAL A 12 8.97 27.32 -11.18
CA VAL A 12 7.92 26.49 -11.79
C VAL A 12 6.79 26.13 -10.82
N GLY A 13 6.98 26.31 -9.52
CA GLY A 13 6.01 25.87 -8.50
C GLY A 13 4.87 26.84 -8.19
N LEU A 14 4.95 28.10 -8.56
CA LEU A 14 3.98 29.11 -8.04
C LEU A 14 2.87 29.52 -9.03
N SER A 15 2.98 29.19 -10.30
CA SER A 15 1.96 29.55 -11.32
C SER A 15 0.88 28.51 -11.56
N LEU A 16 0.94 27.34 -10.90
CA LEU A 16 -0.06 26.25 -11.02
C LEU A 16 -1.11 26.24 -9.90
N LEU A 17 -1.14 27.24 -9.03
CA LEU A 17 -2.09 27.31 -7.90
C LEU A 17 -3.39 28.05 -8.23
N LEU A 18 -3.69 28.29 -9.48
CA LEU A 18 -5.03 28.76 -9.86
C LEU A 18 -5.96 27.54 -9.89
N PRO A 19 -7.06 27.53 -9.11
CA PRO A 19 -8.09 26.53 -9.27
C PRO A 19 -8.76 26.76 -10.63
N LEU A 20 -8.37 25.98 -11.62
CA LEU A 20 -9.16 25.83 -12.85
C LEU A 20 -10.46 25.11 -12.47
N ARG A 21 -11.43 25.88 -11.97
CA ARG A 21 -12.83 25.48 -11.96
C ARG A 21 -13.31 25.48 -13.40
N ALA A 22 -13.03 24.43 -14.12
CA ALA A 22 -13.75 24.11 -15.34
C ALA A 22 -15.04 23.39 -14.92
N GLU A 23 -16.07 24.14 -14.63
CA GLU A 23 -17.45 23.63 -14.65
C GLU A 23 -17.83 23.39 -16.11
N SER A 24 -17.44 22.25 -16.66
CA SER A 24 -18.01 21.76 -17.91
C SER A 24 -17.93 20.24 -17.94
N HIS A 25 -19.10 19.61 -17.79
CA HIS A 25 -19.37 18.24 -18.20
C HIS A 25 -18.32 17.18 -17.82
N GLY A 26 -18.25 16.82 -16.52
CA GLY A 26 -17.65 15.57 -16.10
C GLY A 26 -16.12 15.51 -16.02
N LEU A 27 -15.36 16.57 -16.35
CA LEU A 27 -13.90 16.60 -16.18
C LEU A 27 -13.51 17.30 -14.88
N GLU A 28 -12.79 16.62 -14.03
CA GLU A 28 -12.27 17.12 -12.77
C GLU A 28 -10.73 17.06 -12.80
N PHE A 29 -10.08 18.15 -12.39
CA PHE A 29 -8.67 18.20 -12.12
C PHE A 29 -8.43 18.36 -10.63
N LYS A 30 -7.78 17.40 -10.03
CA LYS A 30 -7.43 17.36 -8.62
C LYS A 30 -6.07 16.72 -8.41
N GLY A 31 -5.60 16.68 -7.19
CA GLY A 31 -4.34 16.00 -6.94
C GLY A 31 -3.77 16.27 -5.55
N LEU A 32 -2.54 15.82 -5.39
CA LEU A 32 -1.78 15.90 -4.16
C LEU A 32 -0.42 16.52 -4.41
N ILE A 33 -0.08 17.53 -3.63
CA ILE A 33 1.30 18.00 -3.45
C ILE A 33 1.68 17.66 -2.03
N SER A 34 2.77 16.94 -1.82
CA SER A 34 3.27 16.69 -0.48
C SER A 34 4.77 16.90 -0.40
N THR A 35 5.22 17.41 0.74
CA THR A 35 6.63 17.54 1.05
C THR A 35 6.87 16.99 2.45
N TRP A 36 8.03 16.36 2.63
CA TRP A 36 8.41 15.87 3.94
C TRP A 36 9.89 16.05 4.20
N ALA A 37 10.20 16.23 5.46
CA ALA A 37 11.55 16.28 5.99
C ALA A 37 11.69 15.20 7.05
N SER A 38 12.69 14.36 6.91
CA SER A 38 12.98 13.31 7.90
C SER A 38 14.40 13.44 8.41
N GLY A 39 14.62 13.02 9.65
CA GLY A 39 15.93 13.03 10.29
C GLY A 39 16.05 11.96 11.35
N ARG A 40 17.28 11.53 11.65
CA ARG A 40 17.60 10.54 12.67
C ARG A 40 18.31 11.19 13.84
N PHE A 41 18.00 10.79 15.07
CA PHE A 41 18.65 11.27 16.30
C PHE A 41 19.91 10.48 16.67
N ASP A 42 20.02 9.24 16.20
CA ASP A 42 21.10 8.30 16.51
C ASP A 42 22.33 8.43 15.58
N LYS A 43 22.26 9.27 14.57
CA LYS A 43 23.34 9.63 13.65
C LYS A 43 23.42 11.15 13.52
N LYS A 44 24.53 11.68 12.97
CA LYS A 44 24.57 13.11 12.58
C LYS A 44 23.28 13.41 11.79
N ILE A 45 22.49 14.36 12.29
CA ILE A 45 21.22 14.76 11.64
C ILE A 45 21.55 15.16 10.21
N GLN A 46 21.16 14.31 9.28
CA GLN A 46 21.24 14.57 7.84
C GLN A 46 19.81 14.64 7.34
N PRO A 47 19.19 15.82 7.31
CA PRO A 47 17.80 15.94 6.89
C PRO A 47 17.68 15.56 5.42
N VAL A 48 16.72 14.68 5.16
CA VAL A 48 16.31 14.29 3.81
C VAL A 48 15.02 15.04 3.52
N TRP A 49 15.03 15.80 2.44
CA TRP A 49 13.85 16.47 1.94
C TRP A 49 13.30 15.74 0.73
N SER A 50 12.00 15.58 0.70
CA SER A 50 11.31 14.94 -0.41
C SER A 50 10.10 15.76 -0.82
N LEU A 51 9.82 15.73 -2.12
CA LEU A 51 8.65 16.37 -2.73
C LEU A 51 7.94 15.36 -3.61
N ARG A 52 6.63 15.33 -3.51
CA ARG A 52 5.77 14.52 -4.37
C ARG A 52 4.68 15.38 -4.99
N PHE A 53 4.41 15.13 -6.26
CA PHE A 53 3.31 15.74 -7.00
C PHE A 53 2.54 14.65 -7.74
N VAL A 54 1.25 14.54 -7.44
CA VAL A 54 0.34 13.56 -8.04
C VAL A 54 -0.84 14.30 -8.63
N PRO A 55 -0.73 14.82 -9.88
CA PRO A 55 -1.87 15.37 -10.60
C PRO A 55 -2.80 14.24 -11.06
N GLU A 56 -4.10 14.48 -11.00
CA GLU A 56 -5.14 13.55 -11.41
C GLU A 56 -6.17 14.27 -12.29
N PHE A 57 -6.41 13.70 -13.47
CA PHE A 57 -7.50 14.07 -14.35
C PHE A 57 -8.54 12.96 -14.29
N ALA A 58 -9.72 13.27 -13.77
CA ALA A 58 -10.84 12.37 -13.68
C ALA A 58 -11.96 12.84 -14.62
N PHE A 59 -12.61 11.88 -15.26
CA PHE A 59 -13.75 12.09 -16.14
C PHE A 59 -14.89 11.17 -15.72
N SER A 60 -16.11 11.72 -15.67
CA SER A 60 -17.31 10.93 -15.40
C SER A 60 -18.44 11.35 -16.31
N PHE A 61 -19.08 10.37 -16.96
CA PHE A 61 -20.18 10.58 -17.90
C PHE A 61 -21.29 9.55 -17.68
N LYS A 62 -22.56 10.03 -17.60
CA LYS A 62 -23.72 9.17 -17.54
C LYS A 62 -24.28 8.92 -18.94
N ALA A 63 -24.20 7.68 -19.42
CA ALA A 63 -24.69 7.25 -20.73
C ALA A 63 -26.05 6.56 -20.58
N GLY A 64 -27.15 7.31 -20.74
CA GLY A 64 -28.50 6.78 -20.46
C GLY A 64 -28.72 6.46 -18.98
N GLY A 65 -29.93 6.29 -18.52
CA GLY A 65 -30.29 6.32 -17.09
C GLY A 65 -29.57 5.40 -16.11
N SER A 66 -28.81 4.38 -16.54
CA SER A 66 -28.21 3.37 -15.65
C SER A 66 -26.72 3.11 -15.86
N ILE A 67 -26.10 3.64 -16.92
CA ILE A 67 -24.69 3.38 -17.24
C ILE A 67 -23.85 4.61 -16.90
N THR A 68 -22.78 4.41 -16.15
CA THR A 68 -21.76 5.43 -15.88
C THR A 68 -20.43 5.00 -16.51
N ILE A 69 -19.77 5.92 -17.19
CA ILE A 69 -18.43 5.76 -17.76
C ILE A 69 -17.52 6.72 -17.03
N ASP A 70 -16.48 6.18 -16.41
CA ASP A 70 -15.46 6.95 -15.70
C ASP A 70 -14.08 6.64 -16.25
N ALA A 71 -13.21 7.63 -16.24
CA ALA A 71 -11.81 7.47 -16.58
C ALA A 71 -10.94 8.30 -15.62
N GLU A 72 -9.74 7.82 -15.35
CA GLU A 72 -8.74 8.53 -14.56
C GLU A 72 -7.38 8.37 -15.18
N VAL A 73 -6.64 9.48 -15.26
CA VAL A 73 -5.22 9.49 -15.61
C VAL A 73 -4.47 10.31 -14.59
N SER A 74 -3.46 9.71 -13.97
CA SER A 74 -2.59 10.37 -13.02
C SER A 74 -1.15 9.90 -13.11
N ALA A 75 -0.22 10.76 -12.70
CA ALA A 75 1.21 10.50 -12.58
C ALA A 75 1.66 10.72 -11.13
N ASN A 76 2.70 10.02 -10.71
CA ASN A 76 3.36 10.25 -9.43
C ASN A 76 4.80 10.71 -9.73
N SER A 77 5.06 11.98 -9.49
CA SER A 77 6.37 12.59 -9.60
C SER A 77 6.95 12.72 -8.20
N PHE A 78 8.13 12.16 -7.98
CA PHE A 78 8.77 12.10 -6.68
C PHE A 78 10.22 12.56 -6.78
N GLY A 79 10.64 13.46 -5.89
CA GLY A 79 12.00 13.96 -5.81
C GLY A 79 12.53 13.90 -4.38
N THR A 80 13.82 13.59 -4.23
CA THR A 80 14.52 13.55 -2.93
C THR A 80 15.84 14.31 -3.02
N ALA A 81 16.10 15.16 -2.02
CA ALA A 81 17.35 15.89 -1.87
C ALA A 81 17.88 15.72 -0.44
N ARG A 82 19.20 15.59 -0.31
CA ARG A 82 19.90 15.55 0.98
C ARG A 82 20.65 16.85 1.17
N PHE A 83 20.38 17.53 2.29
CA PHE A 83 21.09 18.74 2.67
C PHE A 83 22.26 18.38 3.62
N PHE A 84 23.37 19.08 3.48
CA PHE A 84 24.56 18.98 4.37
C PHE A 84 25.41 17.72 4.26
N SER A 85 25.29 16.89 3.24
CA SER A 85 26.35 15.91 2.98
C SER A 85 27.34 16.48 1.97
N GLY A 86 28.61 16.63 2.36
CA GLY A 86 29.71 16.90 1.43
C GLY A 86 29.96 15.78 0.40
N SER A 87 29.17 14.72 0.44
CA SER A 87 29.04 13.69 -0.56
C SER A 87 28.06 14.17 -1.61
N GLY A 88 28.48 14.69 -2.74
CA GLY A 88 27.65 15.18 -3.85
C GLY A 88 26.72 14.13 -4.45
N ILE A 89 25.82 13.56 -3.63
CA ILE A 89 24.77 12.65 -4.09
C ILE A 89 23.74 13.53 -4.81
N PRO A 90 23.55 13.35 -6.12
CA PRO A 90 22.61 14.16 -6.87
C PRO A 90 21.17 13.91 -6.40
N PRO A 91 20.28 14.91 -6.48
CA PRO A 91 18.88 14.72 -6.18
C PRO A 91 18.31 13.64 -7.11
N LYS A 92 17.57 12.71 -6.53
CA LYS A 92 16.87 11.68 -7.31
C LYS A 92 15.50 12.19 -7.67
N VAL A 93 15.14 12.16 -8.95
CA VAL A 93 13.78 12.47 -9.44
C VAL A 93 13.25 11.23 -10.17
N GLU A 94 12.03 10.84 -9.84
CA GLU A 94 11.33 9.73 -10.47
C GLU A 94 9.95 10.19 -10.88
N ILE A 95 9.54 9.87 -12.10
CA ILE A 95 8.19 10.11 -12.61
C ILE A 95 7.65 8.79 -13.13
N LYS A 96 6.49 8.39 -12.65
CA LYS A 96 5.83 7.15 -13.06
C LYS A 96 4.34 7.34 -13.26
N SER A 97 3.73 6.55 -14.15
CA SER A 97 2.28 6.43 -14.25
C SER A 97 1.74 5.93 -12.92
N TYR A 98 0.69 6.58 -12.39
CA TYR A 98 0.11 6.25 -11.09
C TYR A 98 -1.25 5.58 -11.26
N ARG A 99 -2.12 6.17 -12.11
CA ARG A 99 -3.39 5.59 -12.55
C ARG A 99 -3.58 5.89 -14.03
N ALA A 100 -4.18 4.96 -14.76
CA ALA A 100 -4.60 5.14 -16.14
C ALA A 100 -5.64 4.06 -16.45
N TRP A 101 -6.91 4.33 -16.17
CA TRP A 101 -7.97 3.33 -16.30
C TRP A 101 -9.27 3.92 -16.84
N LEU A 102 -10.08 3.04 -17.45
CA LEU A 102 -11.45 3.27 -17.88
C LEU A 102 -12.37 2.32 -17.13
N ARG A 103 -13.52 2.81 -16.65
CA ARG A 103 -14.56 2.04 -15.97
C ARG A 103 -15.90 2.25 -16.65
N ILE A 104 -16.62 1.16 -16.83
CA ILE A 104 -18.05 1.15 -17.20
C ILE A 104 -18.77 0.48 -16.05
N SER A 105 -19.79 1.12 -15.51
CA SER A 105 -20.55 0.60 -14.36
C SER A 105 -22.04 0.82 -14.49
N THR A 106 -22.78 -0.10 -13.88
CA THR A 106 -24.22 -0.03 -13.62
C THR A 106 -24.47 -0.23 -12.13
N SER A 107 -25.73 -0.34 -11.69
CA SER A 107 -26.05 -0.63 -10.29
C SER A 107 -25.49 -1.98 -9.78
N GLN A 108 -25.31 -2.96 -10.66
CA GLN A 108 -24.88 -4.31 -10.28
C GLN A 108 -23.61 -4.79 -10.97
N PHE A 109 -23.11 -4.10 -11.96
CA PHE A 109 -21.96 -4.53 -12.74
C PHE A 109 -20.93 -3.42 -12.88
N GLU A 110 -19.65 -3.75 -12.74
CA GLU A 110 -18.52 -2.88 -13.02
C GLU A 110 -17.49 -3.64 -13.87
N ALA A 111 -17.02 -2.99 -14.94
CA ALA A 111 -15.84 -3.40 -15.70
C ALA A 111 -14.83 -2.26 -15.68
N ARG A 112 -13.61 -2.53 -15.21
CA ARG A 112 -12.52 -1.55 -15.17
C ARG A 112 -11.26 -2.10 -15.82
N ALA A 113 -10.69 -1.38 -16.78
CA ALA A 113 -9.50 -1.77 -17.50
C ALA A 113 -8.39 -0.71 -17.39
N GLY A 114 -7.15 -1.13 -17.24
CA GLY A 114 -5.97 -0.27 -17.19
C GLY A 114 -5.18 -0.35 -15.90
N LEU A 115 -4.34 0.66 -15.65
CA LEU A 115 -3.52 0.79 -14.45
C LEU A 115 -4.38 1.29 -13.28
N GLN A 116 -4.72 0.41 -12.35
CA GLN A 116 -5.68 0.67 -11.29
C GLN A 116 -5.23 0.12 -9.93
N LYS A 117 -5.77 0.66 -8.85
CA LYS A 117 -5.64 0.09 -7.50
C LYS A 117 -6.66 -1.05 -7.35
N ILE A 118 -6.19 -2.23 -6.95
CA ILE A 118 -7.03 -3.34 -6.50
C ILE A 118 -6.61 -3.67 -5.07
N ASN A 119 -7.57 -3.70 -4.17
CA ASN A 119 -7.38 -3.93 -2.75
C ASN A 119 -8.56 -4.73 -2.21
N PHE A 120 -8.30 -5.71 -1.37
CA PHE A 120 -9.29 -6.52 -0.66
C PHE A 120 -8.66 -7.13 0.60
N GLY A 121 -9.48 -7.79 1.41
CA GLY A 121 -9.10 -8.36 2.69
C GLY A 121 -9.60 -7.53 3.86
N SER A 122 -9.63 -8.13 5.03
CA SER A 122 -10.24 -7.57 6.26
C SER A 122 -9.20 -6.99 7.21
N ALA A 123 -7.95 -7.44 7.15
CA ALA A 123 -6.86 -6.97 8.00
C ALA A 123 -6.42 -5.54 7.65
N SER A 124 -5.93 -4.81 8.65
CA SER A 124 -5.61 -3.39 8.56
C SER A 124 -4.10 -3.10 8.57
N LEU A 125 -3.34 -3.75 9.46
CA LEU A 125 -1.91 -3.47 9.68
C LEU A 125 -1.01 -4.52 9.04
N LEU A 126 -1.33 -5.80 9.24
CA LEU A 126 -0.52 -6.95 8.84
C LEU A 126 -1.36 -7.83 7.90
N ARG A 127 -1.46 -7.46 6.63
CA ARG A 127 -2.43 -7.96 5.65
C ARG A 127 -1.87 -9.13 4.81
N PRO A 128 -2.25 -10.40 5.07
CA PRO A 128 -1.91 -11.55 4.22
C PRO A 128 -2.31 -11.39 2.76
N LEU A 129 -3.48 -10.78 2.50
CA LEU A 129 -4.09 -10.60 1.18
C LEU A 129 -3.61 -9.35 0.44
N MET A 130 -2.49 -8.73 0.83
CA MET A 130 -1.87 -7.61 0.13
C MET A 130 -1.16 -8.08 -1.16
N TRP A 131 -1.94 -8.64 -2.11
CA TRP A 131 -1.39 -9.23 -3.34
C TRP A 131 -1.17 -8.22 -4.47
N PHE A 132 -1.97 -7.14 -4.51
CA PHE A 132 -1.99 -6.18 -5.62
C PHE A 132 -1.67 -4.75 -5.20
N ASP A 133 -1.52 -4.53 -3.93
CA ASP A 133 -1.14 -3.24 -3.35
C ASP A 133 0.10 -3.39 -2.44
N SER A 134 0.58 -2.25 -1.97
CA SER A 134 1.73 -2.15 -1.06
C SER A 134 1.49 -1.02 -0.09
N ILE A 135 0.28 -0.95 0.47
CA ILE A 135 -0.09 0.09 1.43
C ILE A 135 0.70 -0.11 2.71
N ASP A 136 1.43 0.92 3.11
CA ASP A 136 2.14 0.97 4.39
C ASP A 136 1.25 1.69 5.41
N PRO A 137 0.82 1.03 6.51
CA PRO A 137 -0.01 1.67 7.53
C PRO A 137 0.67 2.83 8.27
N ARG A 138 2.00 2.95 8.17
CA ARG A 138 2.80 4.02 8.78
C ARG A 138 2.84 5.29 7.92
N ASP A 139 2.62 5.15 6.60
CA ASP A 139 2.56 6.27 5.67
C ASP A 139 1.18 6.95 5.78
N PRO A 140 1.09 8.20 6.27
CA PRO A 140 -0.18 8.91 6.35
C PRO A 140 -0.87 9.09 4.99
N LEU A 141 -0.11 9.10 3.89
CA LEU A 141 -0.64 9.24 2.54
C LEU A 141 -1.16 7.92 1.96
N GLN A 142 -0.73 6.77 2.52
CA GLN A 142 -1.09 5.42 2.08
C GLN A 142 -0.99 5.21 0.56
N ILE A 143 0.05 5.79 -0.03
CA ILE A 143 0.27 5.74 -1.47
C ILE A 143 0.72 4.35 -1.88
N THR A 144 0.05 3.79 -2.88
CA THR A 144 0.41 2.48 -3.45
C THR A 144 0.33 2.52 -4.97
N ASP A 145 1.28 1.85 -5.61
CA ASP A 145 1.27 1.67 -7.05
C ASP A 145 0.06 0.83 -7.50
N GLY A 146 -0.41 1.07 -8.72
CA GLY A 146 -1.45 0.28 -9.33
C GLY A 146 -0.95 -1.00 -10.00
N VAL A 147 -1.90 -1.80 -10.49
CA VAL A 147 -1.70 -2.97 -11.34
C VAL A 147 -2.38 -2.77 -12.69
N TYR A 148 -1.77 -3.28 -13.77
CA TYR A 148 -2.42 -3.38 -15.07
C TYR A 148 -3.37 -4.57 -15.05
N ALA A 149 -4.67 -4.29 -15.13
CA ALA A 149 -5.71 -5.31 -15.00
C ALA A 149 -6.95 -4.96 -15.82
N LEU A 150 -7.67 -6.00 -16.24
CA LEU A 150 -9.10 -5.98 -16.51
C LEU A 150 -9.78 -6.58 -15.27
N LEU A 151 -10.61 -5.81 -14.58
CA LEU A 151 -11.36 -6.21 -13.40
C LEU A 151 -12.85 -6.14 -13.71
N LEU A 152 -13.54 -7.25 -13.52
CA LEU A 152 -14.99 -7.36 -13.61
C LEU A 152 -15.55 -7.60 -12.21
N ARG A 153 -16.61 -6.89 -11.83
CA ARG A 153 -17.33 -7.06 -10.56
C ARG A 153 -18.81 -7.18 -10.81
N TYR A 154 -19.43 -8.10 -10.11
CA TYR A 154 -20.88 -8.24 -10.09
C TYR A 154 -21.39 -8.21 -8.65
N TYR A 155 -22.38 -7.36 -8.40
CA TYR A 155 -22.98 -7.13 -7.09
C TYR A 155 -24.41 -7.64 -7.11
N THR A 156 -24.72 -8.59 -6.25
CA THR A 156 -26.09 -9.09 -6.12
C THR A 156 -26.93 -8.18 -5.22
N VAL A 157 -28.25 -8.29 -5.32
CA VAL A 157 -29.19 -7.60 -4.42
C VAL A 157 -29.01 -8.06 -2.96
N SER A 158 -28.52 -9.29 -2.74
CA SER A 158 -28.23 -9.84 -1.42
C SER A 158 -26.84 -9.41 -0.87
N ASN A 159 -26.17 -8.43 -1.49
CA ASN A 159 -24.83 -7.95 -1.15
C ASN A 159 -23.69 -9.00 -1.32
N ALA A 160 -23.95 -10.11 -2.02
CA ALA A 160 -22.86 -10.95 -2.45
C ALA A 160 -22.11 -10.29 -3.62
N ASN A 161 -20.78 -10.39 -3.62
CA ASN A 161 -19.89 -9.77 -4.60
C ASN A 161 -19.04 -10.83 -5.28
N PHE A 162 -18.97 -10.76 -6.60
CA PHE A 162 -18.16 -11.65 -7.44
C PHE A 162 -17.20 -10.82 -8.25
N TRP A 163 -15.91 -11.09 -8.10
CA TRP A 163 -14.84 -10.41 -8.84
C TRP A 163 -14.09 -11.41 -9.69
N ILE A 164 -13.75 -11.00 -10.90
CA ILE A 164 -12.85 -11.74 -11.80
C ILE A 164 -11.85 -10.74 -12.35
N TRP A 165 -10.60 -11.13 -12.43
CA TRP A 165 -9.56 -10.30 -13.02
C TRP A 165 -8.61 -11.08 -13.92
N GLY A 166 -8.14 -10.40 -14.98
CA GLY A 166 -6.99 -10.77 -15.78
C GLY A 166 -5.96 -9.65 -15.73
N MET A 167 -4.69 -9.99 -15.60
CA MET A 167 -3.59 -9.02 -15.47
C MET A 167 -2.46 -9.37 -16.43
N TYR A 168 -1.72 -8.33 -16.88
CA TYR A 168 -0.58 -8.52 -17.75
C TYR A 168 0.39 -7.34 -17.63
N GLY A 169 1.69 -7.58 -17.76
CA GLY A 169 2.70 -6.53 -17.78
C GLY A 169 3.14 -6.02 -16.40
N ASN A 170 2.73 -6.69 -15.31
CA ASN A 170 3.16 -6.36 -13.95
C ASN A 170 4.53 -6.98 -13.65
N ASP A 171 5.42 -6.23 -13.01
CA ASP A 171 6.80 -6.64 -12.71
C ASP A 171 7.29 -6.18 -11.33
N LYS A 172 6.39 -5.73 -10.45
CA LYS A 172 6.77 -5.24 -9.12
C LYS A 172 6.42 -6.24 -8.03
N THR A 173 7.36 -6.46 -7.11
CA THR A 173 7.11 -7.18 -5.87
C THR A 173 6.13 -6.39 -4.99
N ARG A 174 5.15 -7.06 -4.37
CA ARG A 174 4.11 -6.44 -3.54
C ARG A 174 3.88 -7.21 -2.26
N GLY A 175 3.41 -6.48 -1.24
CA GLY A 175 3.05 -7.08 0.03
C GLY A 175 4.15 -7.96 0.62
N TRP A 176 3.80 -9.19 0.91
CA TRP A 176 4.70 -10.21 1.48
C TRP A 176 5.42 -11.05 0.42
N ASP A 177 5.38 -10.65 -0.84
CA ASP A 177 6.04 -11.38 -1.92
C ASP A 177 7.55 -11.34 -1.80
N ILE A 178 8.20 -12.46 -2.15
CA ILE A 178 9.66 -12.57 -2.19
C ILE A 178 10.16 -12.12 -3.56
N ALA A 179 9.41 -12.42 -4.63
CA ALA A 179 9.81 -12.15 -6.01
C ALA A 179 8.64 -11.54 -6.82
N PRO A 180 8.94 -10.73 -7.84
CA PRO A 180 7.93 -10.12 -8.69
C PRO A 180 7.21 -11.15 -9.59
N PRO A 181 6.03 -10.82 -10.12
CA PRO A 181 5.44 -11.57 -11.23
C PRO A 181 6.29 -11.46 -12.48
N ASP A 182 6.22 -12.47 -13.35
CA ASP A 182 6.83 -12.43 -14.66
C ASP A 182 6.01 -11.53 -15.59
N LYS A 183 6.61 -10.41 -16.00
CA LYS A 183 5.98 -9.38 -16.83
C LYS A 183 5.40 -9.90 -18.14
N LYS A 184 5.94 -10.99 -18.68
CA LYS A 184 5.54 -11.58 -19.98
C LYS A 184 4.45 -12.63 -19.84
N SER A 185 4.07 -12.98 -18.62
CA SER A 185 3.06 -14.00 -18.35
C SER A 185 1.75 -13.37 -17.88
N PRO A 186 0.59 -13.88 -18.35
CA PRO A 186 -0.69 -13.44 -17.83
C PRO A 186 -0.91 -13.95 -16.40
N GLU A 187 -1.60 -13.13 -15.60
CA GLU A 187 -2.10 -13.47 -14.27
C GLU A 187 -3.63 -13.45 -14.31
N PHE A 188 -4.28 -14.30 -13.55
CA PHE A 188 -5.74 -14.30 -13.46
C PHE A 188 -6.23 -14.81 -12.12
N GLY A 189 -7.45 -14.43 -11.78
CA GLY A 189 -8.05 -14.87 -10.52
C GLY A 189 -9.46 -14.36 -10.33
N GLY A 190 -9.99 -14.61 -9.14
CA GLY A 190 -11.33 -14.18 -8.75
C GLY A 190 -11.51 -14.20 -7.25
N ARG A 191 -12.58 -13.53 -6.80
CA ARG A 191 -12.99 -13.43 -5.41
C ARG A 191 -14.50 -13.54 -5.34
N VAL A 192 -14.98 -14.31 -4.37
CA VAL A 192 -16.37 -14.39 -3.97
C VAL A 192 -16.47 -13.90 -2.55
N GLN A 193 -17.32 -12.94 -2.29
CA GLN A 193 -17.59 -12.39 -0.96
C GLN A 193 -19.08 -12.44 -0.70
N VAL A 194 -19.47 -12.99 0.42
CA VAL A 194 -20.88 -13.17 0.81
C VAL A 194 -21.11 -12.62 2.21
N PRO A 195 -22.26 -11.97 2.46
CA PRO A 195 -22.66 -11.61 3.81
C PRO A 195 -22.92 -12.87 4.64
N LEU A 196 -22.48 -12.85 5.91
CA LEU A 196 -22.65 -13.94 6.86
C LEU A 196 -22.95 -13.40 8.26
N GLY A 197 -24.22 -13.44 8.67
CA GLY A 197 -24.67 -12.85 9.93
C GLY A 197 -24.47 -11.32 9.96
N SER A 198 -23.80 -10.80 11.00
CA SER A 198 -23.45 -9.39 11.14
C SER A 198 -22.16 -9.00 10.41
N GLY A 199 -21.64 -9.86 9.54
CA GLY A 199 -20.40 -9.65 8.86
C GLY A 199 -20.37 -10.26 7.46
N GLU A 200 -19.18 -10.60 6.99
CA GLU A 200 -18.92 -11.12 5.66
C GLU A 200 -17.79 -12.16 5.67
N LEU A 201 -17.86 -13.07 4.70
CA LEU A 201 -16.84 -14.08 4.42
C LEU A 201 -16.47 -14.02 2.96
N ALA A 202 -15.19 -14.16 2.64
CA ALA A 202 -14.73 -14.17 1.26
C ALA A 202 -13.65 -15.19 1.00
N ALA A 203 -13.70 -15.77 -0.22
CA ALA A 203 -12.66 -16.64 -0.75
C ALA A 203 -12.06 -16.04 -2.02
N THR A 204 -10.77 -16.14 -2.17
CA THR A 204 -9.99 -15.53 -3.26
C THR A 204 -9.04 -16.57 -3.86
N TYR A 205 -8.95 -16.60 -5.19
CA TYR A 205 -7.95 -17.38 -5.92
C TYR A 205 -7.18 -16.49 -6.88
N HIS A 206 -5.87 -16.72 -7.02
CA HIS A 206 -5.02 -16.03 -7.99
C HIS A 206 -3.94 -16.95 -8.51
N HIS A 207 -3.78 -16.97 -9.83
CA HIS A 207 -2.71 -17.66 -10.55
C HIS A 207 -1.79 -16.65 -11.19
N ARG A 208 -0.46 -16.85 -11.05
CA ARG A 208 0.57 -16.08 -11.74
C ARG A 208 1.81 -16.91 -12.04
N ARG A 209 2.73 -16.35 -12.78
CA ARG A 209 4.11 -16.85 -12.87
C ARG A 209 5.04 -15.88 -12.17
N VAL A 210 6.04 -16.41 -11.48
CA VAL A 210 7.00 -15.63 -10.67
C VAL A 210 8.35 -15.63 -11.37
N ASP A 211 9.00 -14.47 -11.45
CA ASP A 211 10.38 -14.34 -11.91
C ASP A 211 11.33 -14.31 -10.73
N LEU A 212 12.17 -15.36 -10.59
CA LEU A 212 13.17 -15.44 -9.52
C LEU A 212 14.49 -14.74 -9.86
N ASN A 213 14.75 -14.42 -11.13
CA ASN A 213 16.03 -13.85 -11.57
C ASN A 213 16.43 -12.57 -10.82
N PRO A 214 15.51 -11.61 -10.54
CA PRO A 214 15.86 -10.39 -9.82
C PRO A 214 16.25 -10.59 -8.35
N VAL A 215 15.92 -11.74 -7.75
CA VAL A 215 16.12 -12.00 -6.31
C VAL A 215 17.21 -13.04 -6.03
N LEU A 216 17.85 -13.56 -7.06
CA LEU A 216 19.00 -14.46 -6.90
C LEU A 216 20.19 -13.72 -6.30
N PRO A 217 20.88 -14.29 -5.29
CA PRO A 217 22.05 -13.69 -4.68
C PRO A 217 23.23 -13.55 -5.65
N VAL A 218 23.28 -14.42 -6.66
CA VAL A 218 24.27 -14.41 -7.75
C VAL A 218 23.49 -14.59 -9.06
N PRO A 219 23.77 -13.78 -10.11
CA PRO A 219 23.17 -13.99 -11.41
C PRO A 219 23.42 -15.41 -11.92
N ALA A 220 22.38 -16.12 -12.35
CA ALA A 220 22.54 -17.41 -13.00
C ALA A 220 23.24 -17.23 -14.35
N PRO A 221 24.05 -18.21 -14.81
CA PRO A 221 24.68 -18.16 -16.12
C PRO A 221 23.66 -18.02 -17.27
N GLU A 222 22.47 -18.61 -17.08
CA GLU A 222 21.30 -18.42 -17.95
C GLU A 222 20.09 -18.03 -17.09
N PRO A 223 19.18 -17.17 -17.60
CA PRO A 223 17.98 -16.80 -16.89
C PRO A 223 17.13 -18.02 -16.54
N LEU A 224 16.70 -18.13 -15.30
CA LEU A 224 15.78 -19.17 -14.87
C LEU A 224 14.40 -18.96 -15.50
N PRO A 225 13.70 -20.04 -15.86
CA PRO A 225 12.34 -19.97 -16.35
C PRO A 225 11.41 -19.44 -15.25
N SER A 226 10.37 -18.71 -15.62
CA SER A 226 9.35 -18.27 -14.67
C SER A 226 8.58 -19.46 -14.07
N ILE A 227 8.23 -19.35 -12.80
CA ILE A 227 7.65 -20.43 -11.98
C ILE A 227 6.15 -20.21 -11.81
N PRO A 228 5.29 -21.22 -12.11
CA PRO A 228 3.86 -21.13 -11.81
C PRO A 228 3.63 -21.08 -10.30
N GLU A 229 2.78 -20.14 -9.88
CA GLU A 229 2.38 -19.93 -8.49
C GLU A 229 0.86 -19.81 -8.40
N ASP A 230 0.26 -20.64 -7.52
CA ASP A 230 -1.16 -20.58 -7.17
C ASP A 230 -1.32 -20.03 -5.76
N ARG A 231 -2.30 -19.16 -5.58
CA ARG A 231 -2.64 -18.52 -4.31
C ARG A 231 -4.11 -18.73 -4.00
N VAL A 232 -4.38 -19.15 -2.77
CA VAL A 232 -5.74 -19.20 -2.21
C VAL A 232 -5.77 -18.31 -0.98
N GLY A 233 -6.83 -17.52 -0.84
CA GLY A 233 -7.07 -16.67 0.31
C GLY A 233 -8.46 -16.88 0.87
N LEU A 234 -8.59 -16.77 2.18
CA LEU A 234 -9.85 -16.76 2.90
C LEU A 234 -9.82 -15.63 3.92
N ASP A 235 -10.84 -14.82 3.96
CA ASP A 235 -10.96 -13.72 4.93
C ASP A 235 -12.40 -13.50 5.34
N GLY A 236 -12.58 -12.94 6.53
CA GLY A 236 -13.89 -12.55 7.02
C GLY A 236 -13.79 -11.50 8.11
N LYS A 237 -14.85 -10.71 8.25
CA LYS A 237 -14.97 -9.65 9.24
C LYS A 237 -16.38 -9.58 9.80
N TRP A 238 -16.52 -9.44 11.11
CA TRP A 238 -17.78 -9.31 11.83
C TRP A 238 -17.73 -8.17 12.82
N ASP A 239 -18.88 -7.53 13.01
CA ASP A 239 -19.14 -6.60 14.11
C ASP A 239 -20.15 -7.27 15.06
N ILE A 240 -19.64 -7.64 16.24
CA ILE A 240 -20.42 -8.27 17.33
C ILE A 240 -20.36 -7.43 18.60
N GLY A 241 -20.29 -6.10 18.46
CA GLY A 241 -20.00 -5.14 19.52
C GLY A 241 -18.50 -4.87 19.69
N VAL A 242 -17.67 -5.77 19.19
CA VAL A 242 -16.26 -5.63 18.91
C VAL A 242 -16.06 -6.02 17.45
N GLY A 243 -15.30 -5.24 16.69
CA GLY A 243 -14.89 -5.63 15.36
C GLY A 243 -13.90 -6.78 15.45
N VAL A 244 -14.15 -7.90 14.74
CA VAL A 244 -13.24 -9.05 14.69
C VAL A 244 -13.05 -9.48 13.24
N TRP A 245 -11.84 -9.88 12.87
CA TRP A 245 -11.55 -10.38 11.53
C TRP A 245 -10.44 -11.41 11.52
N PHE A 246 -10.37 -12.14 10.43
CA PHE A 246 -9.23 -12.96 10.10
C PHE A 246 -8.91 -12.86 8.60
N GLU A 247 -7.65 -13.10 8.24
CA GLU A 247 -7.17 -13.36 6.88
C GLU A 247 -6.24 -14.55 6.88
N GLY A 248 -6.41 -15.46 5.93
CA GLY A 248 -5.51 -16.58 5.72
C GLY A 248 -5.12 -16.72 4.27
N THR A 249 -3.86 -17.06 3.98
CA THR A 249 -3.40 -17.36 2.62
C THR A 249 -2.60 -18.65 2.56
N LEU A 250 -2.75 -19.36 1.45
CA LEU A 250 -1.96 -20.50 1.07
C LEU A 250 -1.41 -20.28 -0.33
N ILE A 251 -0.09 -20.29 -0.47
CA ILE A 251 0.60 -20.02 -1.73
C ILE A 251 1.45 -21.26 -2.06
N ARG A 252 1.39 -21.72 -3.31
CA ARG A 252 2.18 -22.83 -3.82
C ARG A 252 2.96 -22.41 -5.05
N GLN A 253 4.28 -22.56 -5.02
CA GLN A 253 5.16 -22.47 -6.18
C GLN A 253 5.40 -23.88 -6.76
N LYS A 254 5.06 -24.07 -8.03
CA LYS A 254 5.21 -25.37 -8.70
C LYS A 254 6.61 -25.52 -9.27
N THR A 255 7.58 -25.77 -8.40
CA THR A 255 8.99 -25.88 -8.77
C THR A 255 9.78 -26.76 -7.80
N THR A 256 10.89 -27.31 -8.26
CA THR A 256 11.91 -27.97 -7.45
C THR A 256 13.09 -27.04 -7.12
N LEU A 257 13.13 -25.84 -7.70
CA LEU A 257 14.22 -24.87 -7.49
C LEU A 257 14.16 -24.22 -6.10
N VAL A 258 12.98 -24.21 -5.47
CA VAL A 258 12.75 -23.64 -4.14
C VAL A 258 12.55 -24.76 -3.14
N PRO A 259 13.39 -24.87 -2.09
CA PRO A 259 13.27 -25.96 -1.10
C PRO A 259 11.95 -25.94 -0.31
N GLN A 260 11.35 -24.76 -0.16
CA GLN A 260 10.09 -24.55 0.58
C GLN A 260 9.04 -23.90 -0.33
N PRO A 261 8.40 -24.68 -1.24
CA PRO A 261 7.50 -24.12 -2.24
C PRO A 261 6.10 -23.77 -1.70
N TRP A 262 5.80 -24.08 -0.46
CA TRP A 262 4.57 -23.71 0.20
C TRP A 262 4.80 -22.56 1.17
N ARG A 263 3.94 -21.53 1.09
CA ARG A 263 3.91 -20.43 2.03
C ARG A 263 2.49 -20.28 2.57
N ARG A 264 2.39 -20.19 3.88
CA ARG A 264 1.14 -20.00 4.62
C ARG A 264 1.25 -18.72 5.40
N SER A 265 0.19 -17.93 5.44
CA SER A 265 0.09 -16.81 6.35
C SER A 265 -1.31 -16.72 6.93
N PHE A 266 -1.39 -16.22 8.14
CA PHE A 266 -2.64 -16.04 8.86
C PHE A 266 -2.55 -14.77 9.71
N ASN A 267 -3.64 -13.99 9.71
CA ASN A 267 -3.83 -12.83 10.56
C ASN A 267 -5.16 -12.98 11.28
N VAL A 268 -5.20 -12.61 12.53
CA VAL A 268 -6.40 -12.39 13.30
C VAL A 268 -6.32 -11.01 13.96
N GLY A 269 -7.42 -10.28 13.93
CA GLY A 269 -7.47 -8.95 14.50
C GLY A 269 -8.80 -8.64 15.15
N LEU A 270 -8.75 -7.62 16.00
CA LEU A 270 -9.91 -7.05 16.66
C LEU A 270 -9.74 -5.54 16.81
N ASP A 271 -10.86 -4.82 16.83
CA ASP A 271 -10.88 -3.40 17.16
C ASP A 271 -12.08 -3.05 18.04
N TYR A 272 -11.86 -2.02 18.86
CA TYR A 272 -12.91 -1.48 19.71
C TYR A 272 -12.67 0.02 19.95
N THR A 273 -13.76 0.79 20.00
CA THR A 273 -13.70 2.20 20.39
C THR A 273 -14.23 2.38 21.79
N PHE A 274 -13.32 2.69 22.71
CA PHE A 274 -13.66 3.00 24.10
C PHE A 274 -14.24 4.40 24.21
N GLY A 275 -15.29 4.57 25.02
CA GLY A 275 -15.91 5.88 25.32
C GLY A 275 -15.06 6.77 26.24
N LEU A 276 -13.75 6.81 26.05
CA LEU A 276 -12.80 7.62 26.83
C LEU A 276 -12.60 8.98 26.13
N GLY A 277 -13.04 10.04 26.75
CA GLY A 277 -12.95 11.39 26.19
C GLY A 277 -13.66 11.48 24.84
N ASN A 278 -12.91 11.80 23.77
CA ASN A 278 -13.43 11.90 22.39
C ASN A 278 -13.52 10.53 21.66
N GLY A 279 -13.27 9.43 22.37
CA GLY A 279 -13.27 8.08 21.80
C GLY A 279 -11.87 7.56 21.50
N LEU A 280 -11.36 6.63 22.29
CA LEU A 280 -10.10 5.95 22.04
C LEU A 280 -10.36 4.69 21.19
N ASN A 281 -9.96 4.69 19.93
CA ASN A 281 -9.98 3.49 19.10
C ASN A 281 -8.70 2.67 19.35
N ALA A 282 -8.85 1.40 19.64
CA ALA A 282 -7.77 0.43 19.79
C ALA A 282 -7.99 -0.71 18.79
N LEU A 283 -6.94 -1.06 18.05
CA LEU A 283 -6.91 -2.16 17.09
C LEU A 283 -5.69 -3.02 17.38
N ALA A 284 -5.89 -4.34 17.46
CA ALA A 284 -4.81 -5.30 17.67
C ALA A 284 -4.87 -6.38 16.59
N GLU A 285 -3.70 -6.77 16.09
CA GLU A 285 -3.53 -7.85 15.12
C GLU A 285 -2.39 -8.78 15.53
N HIS A 286 -2.56 -10.06 15.24
CA HIS A 286 -1.48 -11.04 15.29
C HIS A 286 -1.37 -11.73 13.93
N PHE A 287 -0.16 -11.72 13.38
CA PHE A 287 0.17 -12.25 12.06
C PHE A 287 1.24 -13.32 12.16
N TRP A 288 1.05 -14.41 11.45
CA TRP A 288 1.99 -15.48 11.33
C TRP A 288 2.25 -15.82 9.85
N LEU A 289 3.50 -16.01 9.49
CA LEU A 289 3.96 -16.34 8.14
C LEU A 289 4.98 -17.47 8.23
N GLU A 290 4.81 -18.51 7.42
CA GLU A 290 5.71 -19.66 7.37
C GLU A 290 5.88 -20.17 5.94
N SER A 291 7.11 -20.62 5.63
CA SER A 291 7.44 -21.37 4.41
C SER A 291 7.82 -22.81 4.77
N SER A 292 7.39 -23.77 3.96
CA SER A 292 7.59 -25.19 4.24
C SER A 292 7.73 -26.03 2.95
N ALA A 293 8.32 -27.23 3.07
CA ALA A 293 8.44 -28.17 1.96
C ALA A 293 7.11 -28.88 1.62
N LYS A 294 6.21 -29.01 2.59
CA LYS A 294 4.89 -29.65 2.46
C LYS A 294 3.81 -28.73 2.98
N VAL A 295 2.59 -28.83 2.43
CA VAL A 295 1.46 -27.93 2.75
C VAL A 295 1.18 -27.79 4.25
N PHE A 296 1.26 -28.86 5.03
CA PHE A 296 1.06 -28.88 6.49
C PHE A 296 2.30 -29.40 7.25
N GLY A 297 3.47 -29.47 6.58
CA GLY A 297 4.72 -29.86 7.22
C GLY A 297 5.33 -28.74 8.06
N PRO A 298 6.33 -29.07 8.91
CA PRO A 298 7.10 -28.07 9.62
C PRO A 298 7.84 -27.18 8.64
N GLY A 299 7.98 -25.89 8.98
CA GLY A 299 8.62 -24.91 8.15
C GLY A 299 9.41 -23.89 8.96
N SER A 300 9.91 -22.89 8.28
CA SER A 300 10.55 -21.71 8.88
C SER A 300 9.66 -20.50 8.71
N GLY A 301 9.45 -19.76 9.77
CA GLY A 301 8.52 -18.65 9.75
C GLY A 301 8.91 -17.53 10.70
N THR A 302 8.02 -16.53 10.75
CA THR A 302 8.06 -15.40 11.67
C THR A 302 6.64 -15.05 12.07
N SER A 303 6.48 -14.40 13.21
CA SER A 303 5.20 -13.84 13.63
C SER A 303 5.37 -12.42 14.17
N PHE A 304 4.32 -11.64 14.00
CA PHE A 304 4.25 -10.25 14.43
C PHE A 304 2.95 -10.00 15.18
N SER A 305 3.03 -9.21 16.24
CA SER A 305 1.85 -8.60 16.85
C SER A 305 1.87 -7.11 16.55
N ALA A 306 0.71 -6.54 16.29
CA ALA A 306 0.54 -5.10 16.05
C ALA A 306 -0.56 -4.54 16.96
N LEU A 307 -0.33 -3.33 17.49
CA LEU A 307 -1.30 -2.55 18.25
C LEU A 307 -1.34 -1.15 17.65
N LEU A 308 -2.53 -0.68 17.29
CA LEU A 308 -2.78 0.70 16.91
C LEU A 308 -3.73 1.32 17.95
N LEU A 309 -3.34 2.49 18.44
CA LEU A 309 -4.17 3.34 19.29
C LEU A 309 -4.39 4.66 18.58
N ARG A 310 -5.64 5.06 18.40
CA ARG A 310 -6.02 6.32 17.74
C ARG A 310 -6.92 7.13 18.64
N TYR A 311 -6.57 8.40 18.85
CA TYR A 311 -7.32 9.30 19.70
C TYR A 311 -7.50 10.66 19.03
N PRO A 312 -8.75 11.10 18.73
CA PRO A 312 -9.02 12.46 18.29
C PRO A 312 -8.91 13.41 19.48
N VAL A 313 -7.90 14.29 19.43
CA VAL A 313 -7.65 15.29 20.50
C VAL A 313 -8.64 16.44 20.42
N GLY A 314 -9.14 16.71 19.21
CA GLY A 314 -10.13 17.75 18.94
C GLY A 314 -10.73 17.57 17.54
N LEU A 315 -11.30 18.64 16.99
CA LEU A 315 -11.93 18.59 15.67
C LEU A 315 -10.93 18.42 14.52
N LEU A 316 -9.72 18.94 14.70
CA LEU A 316 -8.69 18.96 13.64
C LEU A 316 -7.52 18.04 13.96
N ASP A 317 -7.33 17.66 15.19
CA ASP A 317 -6.13 16.97 15.68
C ASP A 317 -6.42 15.52 16.03
N GLU A 318 -5.57 14.61 15.56
CA GLU A 318 -5.58 13.19 15.89
C GLU A 318 -4.17 12.74 16.28
N VAL A 319 -4.09 11.89 17.30
CA VAL A 319 -2.84 11.22 17.68
C VAL A 319 -3.02 9.72 17.44
N THR A 320 -2.09 9.14 16.70
CA THR A 320 -2.07 7.70 16.41
C THR A 320 -0.75 7.11 16.85
N GLY A 321 -0.81 6.10 17.72
CA GLY A 321 0.33 5.26 18.10
C GLY A 321 0.25 3.93 17.38
N ILE A 322 1.35 3.46 16.78
CA ILE A 322 1.47 2.13 16.20
C ILE A 322 2.67 1.42 16.84
N PHE A 323 2.43 0.21 17.31
CA PHE A 323 3.44 -0.65 17.89
C PHE A 323 3.43 -1.99 17.16
N TYR A 324 4.61 -2.46 16.71
CA TYR A 324 4.79 -3.83 16.21
C TYR A 324 5.82 -4.55 17.05
N TYR A 325 5.61 -5.85 17.24
CA TYR A 325 6.57 -6.75 17.87
C TYR A 325 6.86 -7.95 16.98
N ASP A 326 8.13 -8.11 16.63
CA ASP A 326 8.66 -9.28 15.89
C ASP A 326 9.08 -10.34 16.90
N TRP A 327 8.31 -11.41 16.99
CA TRP A 327 8.55 -12.50 17.95
C TRP A 327 9.79 -13.34 17.64
N LYS A 328 10.19 -13.39 16.37
CA LYS A 328 11.36 -14.17 15.94
C LYS A 328 12.68 -13.47 16.28
N ASN A 329 12.74 -12.17 16.07
CA ASN A 329 13.95 -11.36 16.26
C ASN A 329 13.90 -10.56 17.57
N GLU A 330 12.83 -10.69 18.36
CA GLU A 330 12.60 -9.98 19.64
C GLU A 330 12.71 -8.46 19.49
N ASN A 331 12.26 -7.92 18.36
CA ASN A 331 12.35 -6.53 18.02
C ASN A 331 11.02 -5.81 18.15
N ALA A 332 11.06 -4.62 18.74
CA ALA A 332 9.90 -3.75 18.88
C ALA A 332 10.04 -2.51 17.99
N TYR A 333 8.98 -2.19 17.24
CA TYR A 333 8.89 -1.03 16.36
C TYR A 333 7.79 -0.11 16.87
N ARG A 334 8.08 1.18 16.97
CA ARG A 334 7.21 2.17 17.62
C ARG A 334 7.10 3.40 16.75
N PHE A 335 5.87 3.83 16.50
CA PHE A 335 5.52 5.02 15.76
C PHE A 335 4.50 5.82 16.54
N LEU A 336 4.67 7.13 16.57
CA LEU A 336 3.70 8.07 17.09
C LEU A 336 3.50 9.15 16.05
N ASN A 337 2.29 9.30 15.55
CA ASN A 337 1.90 10.34 14.60
C ASN A 337 0.92 11.30 15.24
N TRP A 338 1.24 12.57 15.23
CA TRP A 338 0.28 13.65 15.42
C TRP A 338 -0.10 14.21 14.06
N GLN A 339 -1.40 14.21 13.76
CA GLN A 339 -1.97 14.72 12.52
C GLN A 339 -2.89 15.89 12.81
N ARG A 340 -2.78 16.96 12.01
CA ARG A 340 -3.72 18.07 11.99
C ARG A 340 -4.23 18.29 10.58
N THR A 341 -5.56 18.24 10.43
CA THR A 341 -6.23 18.30 9.13
C THR A 341 -7.09 19.55 9.02
N TYR A 342 -6.86 20.35 7.97
CA TYR A 342 -7.72 21.40 7.48
C TYR A 342 -8.42 20.93 6.20
N ASP A 343 -9.26 21.76 5.56
CA ASP A 343 -10.02 21.37 4.36
C ASP A 343 -9.17 20.72 3.27
N ARG A 344 -8.01 21.31 2.95
CA ARG A 344 -7.10 20.86 1.88
C ARG A 344 -5.70 20.60 2.34
N LEU A 345 -5.39 20.89 3.58
CA LEU A 345 -4.03 20.84 4.10
C LEU A 345 -3.96 19.92 5.30
N THR A 346 -3.03 18.97 5.27
CA THR A 346 -2.78 18.04 6.37
C THR A 346 -1.31 18.13 6.78
N PHE A 347 -1.08 18.26 8.09
CA PHE A 347 0.23 18.19 8.73
C PHE A 347 0.34 16.88 9.48
N ASN A 348 1.50 16.25 9.40
CA ASN A 348 1.84 15.09 10.22
C ASN A 348 3.21 15.30 10.83
N LEU A 349 3.33 14.96 12.12
CA LEU A 349 4.60 14.82 12.81
C LEU A 349 4.70 13.37 13.30
N ILE A 350 5.59 12.61 12.70
CA ILE A 350 5.83 11.22 13.02
C ILE A 350 7.12 11.11 13.81
N LEU A 351 7.06 10.47 14.95
CA LEU A 351 8.22 10.08 15.76
C LEU A 351 8.34 8.56 15.70
N PHE A 352 9.57 8.04 15.59
CA PHE A 352 9.78 6.61 15.53
C PHE A 352 11.00 6.15 16.33
N TRP A 353 10.92 4.92 16.89
CA TRP A 353 11.98 4.23 17.65
C TRP A 353 12.03 2.78 17.19
N ASN A 354 12.90 2.50 16.27
CA ASN A 354 12.98 1.21 15.63
C ASN A 354 14.41 0.67 15.67
N PRO A 355 14.61 -0.64 15.49
CA PRO A 355 15.91 -1.22 15.17
C PRO A 355 16.51 -0.62 13.89
N GLU A 356 17.82 -0.76 13.72
CA GLU A 356 18.55 -0.35 12.49
C GLU A 356 18.03 -1.10 11.26
N GLU A 357 17.65 -2.36 11.39
CA GLU A 357 17.05 -3.18 10.34
C GLU A 357 15.54 -3.28 10.52
N PHE A 358 14.79 -2.91 9.50
CA PHE A 358 13.35 -3.00 9.48
C PHE A 358 12.90 -4.17 8.58
N LEU A 359 12.29 -5.21 9.18
CA LEU A 359 11.96 -6.45 8.48
C LEU A 359 10.49 -6.57 8.05
N VAL A 360 9.59 -5.81 8.68
CA VAL A 360 8.13 -5.98 8.54
C VAL A 360 7.58 -5.54 7.18
N PHE A 361 8.21 -4.57 6.50
CA PHE A 361 7.74 -4.02 5.22
C PHE A 361 8.89 -3.92 4.20
N ARG A 362 9.65 -5.00 4.01
CA ARG A 362 10.72 -5.03 3.01
C ARG A 362 10.14 -4.90 1.59
N GLY A 363 10.73 -4.05 0.78
CA GLY A 363 10.43 -3.91 -0.66
C GLY A 363 9.65 -2.67 -1.04
N GLN A 364 9.21 -1.85 -0.08
CA GLN A 364 8.60 -0.55 -0.37
C GLN A 364 9.66 0.55 -0.31
N GLY A 365 9.70 1.43 -1.29
CA GLY A 365 10.76 2.45 -1.43
C GLY A 365 10.89 3.49 -0.31
N GLY A 366 10.21 3.29 0.81
CA GLY A 366 10.29 4.08 2.03
C GLY A 366 10.65 3.29 3.29
N ALA A 367 10.87 1.96 3.19
CA ALA A 367 11.13 1.11 4.35
C ALA A 367 12.36 1.54 5.16
N ASP A 368 13.39 2.07 4.51
CA ASP A 368 14.59 2.56 5.18
C ASP A 368 14.42 3.91 5.88
N SER A 369 13.35 4.66 5.59
CA SER A 369 13.11 5.98 6.19
C SER A 369 12.78 5.91 7.67
N PHE A 370 12.25 4.79 8.15
CA PHE A 370 11.86 4.59 9.56
C PHE A 370 12.83 3.69 10.35
N ALA A 371 14.03 3.42 9.84
CA ALA A 371 15.04 2.67 10.57
C ALA A 371 15.71 3.53 11.64
N GLY A 372 15.99 2.96 12.83
CA GLY A 372 16.60 3.66 13.96
C GLY A 372 15.64 4.57 14.71
N LYS A 373 16.14 5.67 15.26
CA LYS A 373 15.35 6.65 16.04
C LYS A 373 15.32 7.97 15.30
N GLY A 374 14.12 8.52 15.07
CA GLY A 374 14.03 9.75 14.29
C GLY A 374 12.65 10.37 14.29
N PHE A 375 12.52 11.33 13.38
CA PHE A 375 11.28 12.03 13.12
C PHE A 375 11.05 12.19 11.62
N GLU A 376 9.78 12.37 11.24
CA GLU A 376 9.36 12.81 9.93
C GLU A 376 8.28 13.87 10.08
N PHE A 377 8.44 14.98 9.40
CA PHE A 377 7.43 16.03 9.26
C PHE A 377 6.90 16.02 7.83
N LEU A 378 5.60 15.81 7.66
CA LEU A 378 4.94 15.73 6.37
C LEU A 378 3.86 16.81 6.28
N LEU A 379 3.88 17.52 5.16
CA LEU A 379 2.85 18.47 4.74
C LEU A 379 2.23 17.96 3.43
N ALA A 380 0.91 17.83 3.41
CA ALA A 380 0.15 17.42 2.24
C ALA A 380 -0.93 18.46 1.90
N TYR A 381 -1.00 18.85 0.63
CA TYR A 381 -2.02 19.74 0.10
C TYR A 381 -2.81 19.04 -1.00
N HIS A 382 -4.12 18.98 -0.84
CA HIS A 382 -5.07 18.46 -1.82
C HIS A 382 -5.72 19.62 -2.57
N PHE A 383 -5.68 19.61 -3.89
CA PHE A 383 -6.23 20.66 -4.73
C PHE A 383 -7.27 20.13 -5.70
#